data_04ef2d0af553084fac14e5e9c0aa1afb
#
_entry.id   04ef2d0af553084fac14e5e9c0aa1afb
#
_cell.length_a   1.000
_cell.length_b   1.000
_cell.length_c   1.000
_cell.angle_alpha   90.00
_cell.angle_beta   90.00
_cell.angle_gamma   90.00
#
_symmetry.space_group_name_H-M   'P 1'
#
loop_
_entity.id
_entity.type
_entity.pdbx_description
1 polymer ?
#
loop_
_entity_poly.entity_id
_entity_poly.type
_entity_poly.pdbx_seq_one_letter_code
_entity_poly.pdbx_strand_id
1 'polypeptide(L)' 'MNIGYDTIWRQQDEIRTVVNAVLGECIWNLSYSERRMAIELELTVTLDDDAIDNLSCQFPISADYDGVGIKGSKFAFYL' A
#
# COMPACT_ATOMS: atom_id res chain seq x y z
N MET A 1 0.70 -15.32 -17.18
CA MET A 1 -0.72 -15.14 -16.82
C MET A 1 -0.98 -13.67 -16.52
N ASN A 2 -1.99 -13.11 -17.11
CA ASN A 2 -2.34 -11.71 -16.87
C ASN A 2 -3.18 -11.59 -15.60
N ILE A 3 -2.82 -10.60 -14.78
CA ILE A 3 -3.62 -10.27 -13.61
C ILE A 3 -4.80 -9.42 -14.09
N GLY A 4 -6.01 -9.85 -13.76
CA GLY A 4 -7.20 -9.13 -14.16
C GLY A 4 -7.36 -7.82 -13.37
N TYR A 5 -8.03 -6.86 -13.98
CA TYR A 5 -8.33 -5.59 -13.33
C TYR A 5 -9.18 -5.77 -12.07
N ASP A 6 -10.06 -6.77 -12.05
CA ASP A 6 -10.87 -7.07 -10.87
C ASP A 6 -10.00 -7.40 -9.66
N THR A 7 -8.93 -8.17 -9.86
CA THR A 7 -7.99 -8.52 -8.79
C THR A 7 -7.27 -7.26 -8.29
N ILE A 8 -6.81 -6.41 -9.20
CA ILE A 8 -6.13 -5.17 -8.85
C ILE A 8 -7.05 -4.27 -8.03
N TRP A 9 -8.28 -4.06 -8.49
CA TRP A 9 -9.25 -3.22 -7.80
C TRP A 9 -9.56 -3.74 -6.40
N ARG A 10 -9.78 -5.06 -6.29
CA ARG A 10 -10.09 -5.68 -5.00
C ARG A 10 -8.94 -5.52 -4.01
N GLN A 11 -7.71 -5.74 -4.46
CA GLN A 11 -6.54 -5.57 -3.60
C GLN A 11 -6.35 -4.12 -3.18
N GLN A 12 -6.57 -3.18 -4.08
CA GLN A 12 -6.52 -1.76 -3.72
C GLN A 12 -7.56 -1.41 -2.66
N ASP A 13 -8.79 -1.92 -2.81
CA ASP A 13 -9.84 -1.65 -1.82
C ASP A 13 -9.50 -2.24 -0.46
N GLU A 14 -8.96 -3.44 -0.43
CA GLU A 14 -8.55 -4.09 0.82
C GLU A 14 -7.40 -3.33 1.49
N ILE A 15 -6.43 -2.89 0.71
CA ILE A 15 -5.30 -2.08 1.21
C ILE A 15 -5.84 -0.77 1.80
N ARG A 16 -6.72 -0.09 1.09
CA ARG A 16 -7.33 1.15 1.57
C ARG A 16 -8.07 0.94 2.88
N THR A 17 -8.83 -0.14 2.97
CA THR A 17 -9.59 -0.47 4.17
C THR A 17 -8.67 -0.66 5.37
N VAL A 18 -7.56 -1.37 5.19
CA VAL A 18 -6.59 -1.59 6.26
C VAL A 18 -5.96 -0.28 6.71
N VAL A 19 -5.51 0.55 5.76
CA VAL A 19 -4.88 1.83 6.10
C VAL A 19 -5.85 2.72 6.86
N ASN A 20 -7.08 2.83 6.38
CA ASN A 20 -8.08 3.67 7.03
C ASN A 20 -8.44 3.17 8.43
N ALA A 21 -8.46 1.85 8.62
CA ALA A 21 -8.75 1.26 9.93
C ALA A 21 -7.62 1.48 10.94
N VAL A 22 -6.38 1.42 10.49
CA VAL A 22 -5.20 1.50 11.36
C VAL A 22 -4.75 2.94 11.58
N LEU A 23 -4.72 3.75 10.53
CA LEU A 23 -4.11 5.09 10.55
C LEU A 23 -5.12 6.22 10.32
N GLY A 24 -6.32 5.91 9.83
CA GLY A 24 -7.26 6.93 9.39
C GLY A 24 -6.96 7.40 7.97
N GLU A 25 -7.54 8.53 7.58
CA GLU A 25 -7.41 9.05 6.22
C GLU A 25 -6.04 9.69 6.02
N CYS A 26 -5.09 8.91 5.53
CA CYS A 26 -3.74 9.40 5.28
C CYS A 26 -3.14 8.85 3.98
N ILE A 27 -3.98 8.43 3.04
CA ILE A 27 -3.50 7.96 1.74
C ILE A 27 -3.32 9.14 0.81
N TRP A 28 -2.09 9.34 0.33
CA TRP A 28 -1.77 10.32 -0.69
C TRP A 28 -1.99 9.76 -2.08
N ASN A 29 -1.49 8.55 -2.33
CA ASN A 29 -1.63 7.86 -3.60
C ASN A 29 -1.81 6.37 -3.39
N LEU A 30 -2.71 5.77 -4.16
CA LEU A 30 -2.90 4.33 -4.19
C LEU A 30 -3.23 3.96 -5.64
N SER A 31 -2.29 3.36 -6.34
CA SER A 31 -2.44 3.08 -7.77
C SER A 31 -1.64 1.83 -8.16
N TYR A 32 -2.01 1.25 -9.30
CA TYR A 32 -1.28 0.11 -9.84
C TYR A 32 -0.28 0.58 -10.89
N SER A 33 0.97 0.13 -10.76
CA SER A 33 2.01 0.37 -11.72
C SER A 33 2.22 -0.87 -12.60
N GLU A 34 1.86 -0.78 -13.86
CA GLU A 34 2.10 -1.87 -14.81
C GLU A 34 3.59 -2.15 -14.99
N ARG A 35 4.39 -1.10 -14.94
CA ARG A 35 5.84 -1.19 -15.09
C ARG A 35 6.46 -2.06 -14.01
N ARG A 36 6.03 -1.90 -12.77
CA ARG A 36 6.54 -2.65 -11.62
C ARG A 36 5.71 -3.90 -11.34
N MET A 37 4.56 -4.02 -11.97
CA MET A 37 3.56 -5.05 -11.66
C MET A 37 3.21 -5.06 -10.18
N ALA A 38 3.02 -3.87 -9.64
CA ALA A 38 2.79 -3.67 -8.22
C ALA A 38 1.78 -2.56 -7.97
N ILE A 39 1.02 -2.72 -6.88
CA ILE A 39 0.22 -1.63 -6.34
C ILE A 39 1.15 -0.76 -5.51
N GLU A 40 1.13 0.54 -5.76
CA GLU A 40 1.95 1.51 -5.05
C GLU A 40 1.09 2.33 -4.11
N LEU A 41 1.51 2.41 -2.86
CA LEU A 41 0.84 3.18 -1.82
C LEU A 41 1.81 4.23 -1.29
N GLU A 42 1.36 5.48 -1.23
CA GLU A 42 2.09 6.54 -0.54
C GLU A 42 1.17 7.20 0.46
N LEU A 43 1.67 7.38 1.68
CA LEU A 43 0.91 8.00 2.76
C LEU A 43 1.25 9.48 2.86
N THR A 44 0.42 10.23 3.59
CA THR A 44 0.70 11.63 3.92
C THR A 44 1.49 11.77 5.20
N VAL A 45 1.84 10.65 5.84
CA VAL A 45 2.57 10.61 7.10
C VAL A 45 3.79 9.71 6.95
N THR A 46 4.84 9.99 7.74
CA THR A 46 6.01 9.13 7.82
C THR A 46 5.89 8.25 9.06
N LEU A 47 6.00 6.94 8.85
CA LEU A 47 5.86 5.97 9.92
C LEU A 47 7.21 5.59 10.51
N ASP A 48 7.25 5.31 11.81
CA ASP A 48 8.43 4.71 12.43
C ASP A 48 8.43 3.19 12.16
N ASP A 49 9.52 2.52 12.56
CA ASP A 49 9.71 1.09 12.27
C ASP A 49 8.60 0.22 12.87
N ASP A 50 8.19 0.53 14.10
CA ASP A 50 7.12 -0.23 14.75
C ASP A 50 5.79 -0.07 14.02
N ALA A 51 5.48 1.14 13.58
CA ALA A 51 4.25 1.39 12.82
C ALA A 51 4.29 0.72 11.45
N ILE A 52 5.45 0.70 10.78
CA ILE A 52 5.64 0.02 9.51
C ILE A 52 5.37 -1.48 9.68
N ASP A 53 5.95 -2.10 10.70
CA ASP A 53 5.78 -3.53 10.97
C ASP A 53 4.32 -3.85 11.30
N ASN A 54 3.71 -3.05 12.16
CA ASN A 54 2.33 -3.24 12.55
C ASN A 54 1.38 -3.16 11.36
N LEU A 55 1.56 -2.16 10.52
CA LEU A 55 0.72 -1.99 9.34
C LEU A 55 0.94 -3.12 8.34
N SER A 56 2.20 -3.49 8.10
CA SER A 56 2.56 -4.53 7.14
C SER A 56 1.93 -5.88 7.49
N CYS A 57 1.82 -6.20 8.78
CA CYS A 57 1.21 -7.44 9.23
C CYS A 57 -0.29 -7.51 8.95
N GLN A 58 -0.94 -6.38 8.76
CA GLN A 58 -2.39 -6.33 8.60
C GLN A 58 -2.84 -6.29 7.14
N PHE A 59 -1.94 -6.08 6.20
CA PHE A 59 -2.29 -6.08 4.78
C PHE A 59 -2.66 -7.48 4.31
N PRO A 60 -3.58 -7.58 3.33
CA PRO A 60 -4.02 -8.89 2.81
C PRO A 60 -2.95 -9.61 1.99
N ILE A 61 -1.98 -8.87 1.48
CA ILE A 61 -0.86 -9.41 0.71
C ILE A 61 0.44 -8.81 1.24
N SER A 62 1.56 -9.43 0.86
CA SER A 62 2.87 -8.98 1.33
C SER A 62 3.15 -7.55 0.86
N ALA A 63 3.57 -6.71 1.80
CA ALA A 63 3.95 -5.34 1.54
C ALA A 63 5.46 -5.18 1.63
N ASP A 64 6.06 -4.55 0.63
CA ASP A 64 7.46 -4.17 0.67
C ASP A 64 7.54 -2.68 1.01
N TYR A 65 8.25 -2.36 2.09
CA TYR A 65 8.45 -0.98 2.46
C TYR A 65 9.41 -0.31 1.47
N ASP A 66 8.97 0.78 0.88
CA ASP A 66 9.66 1.42 -0.24
C ASP A 66 10.32 2.75 0.15
N GLY A 67 10.48 2.98 1.44
CA GLY A 67 11.09 4.21 1.93
C GLY A 67 10.11 5.37 2.05
N VAL A 68 10.64 6.57 2.10
CA VAL A 68 9.84 7.78 2.23
C VAL A 68 9.84 8.53 0.90
N GLY A 69 8.64 8.81 0.41
CA GLY A 69 8.46 9.58 -0.82
C GLY A 69 8.28 11.07 -0.53
N ILE A 70 7.68 11.78 -1.47
CA ILE A 70 7.48 13.22 -1.37
C ILE A 70 6.53 13.56 -0.21
N LYS A 71 5.49 12.76 0.01
CA LYS A 71 4.47 13.05 1.01
C LYS A 71 4.63 12.25 2.30
N GLY A 72 5.16 11.03 2.22
CA GLY A 72 5.30 10.18 3.40
C GLY A 72 5.76 8.80 3.05
N SER A 73 5.53 7.85 3.96
CA SER A 73 5.96 6.47 3.81
C SER A 73 5.31 5.80 2.61
N LYS A 74 6.08 4.97 1.90
CA LYS A 74 5.66 4.28 0.68
C LYS A 74 5.75 2.77 0.85
N PHE A 75 4.80 2.09 0.24
CA PHE A 75 4.78 0.62 0.19
C PHE A 75 4.51 0.15 -1.23
N ALA A 76 5.03 -1.02 -1.57
CA ALA A 76 4.74 -1.68 -2.84
C ALA A 76 4.19 -3.08 -2.57
N PHE A 77 3.18 -3.48 -3.34
CA PHE A 77 2.53 -4.78 -3.22
C PHE A 77 2.63 -5.46 -4.57
N TYR A 78 3.58 -6.36 -4.72
CA TYR A 78 3.81 -7.05 -5.99
C TYR A 78 2.78 -8.16 -6.17
N LEU A 79 2.13 -8.13 -7.32
CA LEU A 79 1.07 -9.09 -7.64
C LEU A 79 1.54 -10.21 -8.56
#